data_3e16b0371985c2a8ca2d57b54d2fca4d
#
_entry.id   3e16b0371985c2a8ca2d57b54d2fca4d
#
_cell.length_a   1.000
_cell.length_b   1.000
_cell.length_c   1.000
_cell.angle_alpha   90.00
_cell.angle_beta   90.00
_cell.angle_gamma   90.00
#
_symmetry.space_group_name_H-M   'P 1'
#
loop_
_entity.id
_entity.type
_entity.pdbx_description
1 polymer ?
#
loop_
_entity_poly.entity_id
_entity_poly.type
_entity_poly.pdbx_seq_one_letter_code
_entity_poly.pdbx_strand_id
1 'polypeptide(L)'
;MSVWKREEKIFEGLPSERQANIEIVSSAYASMFAEKAYLTMPVTTGKRYYDTLDRYGVKTIDELERKRPGALHGEIIEPNIEEGKALASLIQKDNNLAIVVPGVFEARRQKWSQEEYMVLWLRLITSSVLAVYLSDGWEYSNGGAMEYIRALAIADSPFLGRFERPPGFAIYDHRKNRITEVEAAQKLAGAAIDLDRRGYNTSILRDELALLGGISCEMGDRSYPITLKILDLCDSVGVAPSFDFNKV
;
A
#
# COMPACT_ATOMS: atom_id res chain seq x y z
N MET A 1 -7.01 15.69 -1.18
CA MET A 1 -5.68 15.89 -0.48
C MET A 1 -4.65 15.11 -1.27
N SER A 2 -3.49 15.69 -1.65
CA SER A 2 -2.50 14.95 -2.44
C SER A 2 -1.88 13.81 -1.63
N VAL A 3 -1.40 12.77 -2.32
CA VAL A 3 -0.73 11.59 -1.72
C VAL A 3 0.42 12.02 -0.80
N TRP A 4 1.16 13.05 -1.17
CA TRP A 4 2.29 13.60 -0.41
C TRP A 4 1.88 14.32 0.87
N LYS A 5 0.85 15.13 0.82
CA LYS A 5 0.36 15.89 1.98
C LYS A 5 -0.20 15.02 3.09
N ARG A 6 -0.73 13.85 2.74
CA ARG A 6 -1.24 12.90 3.74
C ARG A 6 -0.11 12.34 4.58
N GLU A 7 0.98 11.93 3.95
CA GLU A 7 2.19 11.44 4.65
C GLU A 7 2.81 12.54 5.51
N GLU A 8 3.03 13.74 4.94
CA GLU A 8 3.58 14.88 5.67
C GLU A 8 2.74 15.19 6.91
N LYS A 9 1.42 15.27 6.78
CA LYS A 9 0.53 15.52 7.90
C LYS A 9 0.63 14.47 9.00
N ILE A 10 0.71 13.18 8.63
CA ILE A 10 0.91 12.11 9.62
C ILE A 10 2.27 12.29 10.29
N PHE A 11 3.33 12.49 9.50
CA PHE A 11 4.69 12.64 10.02
C PHE A 11 4.84 13.84 10.95
N GLU A 12 4.33 15.01 10.55
CA GLU A 12 4.36 16.24 11.37
C GLU A 12 3.56 16.10 12.68
N GLY A 13 2.52 15.27 12.69
CA GLY A 13 1.73 14.95 13.87
C GLY A 13 2.42 14.02 14.87
N LEU A 14 3.52 13.35 14.48
CA LEU A 14 4.26 12.45 15.35
C LEU A 14 5.16 13.23 16.34
N PRO A 15 5.44 12.68 17.54
CA PRO A 15 6.45 13.23 18.45
C PRO A 15 7.83 13.33 17.76
N SER A 16 8.61 14.36 18.07
CA SER A 16 9.93 14.63 17.44
C SER A 16 10.89 13.44 17.53
N GLU A 17 10.88 12.70 18.64
CA GLU A 17 11.67 11.47 18.80
C GLU A 17 11.26 10.40 17.78
N ARG A 18 9.97 10.27 17.49
CA ARG A 18 9.44 9.31 16.52
C ARG A 18 9.79 9.73 15.09
N GLN A 19 9.70 11.01 14.79
CA GLN A 19 10.14 11.55 13.50
C GLN A 19 11.62 11.24 13.26
N ALA A 20 12.49 11.52 14.25
CA ALA A 20 13.92 11.23 14.15
C ALA A 20 14.20 9.72 13.98
N ASN A 21 13.47 8.85 14.68
CA ASN A 21 13.60 7.40 14.53
C ASN A 21 13.21 6.93 13.12
N ILE A 22 12.13 7.46 12.55
CA ILE A 22 11.71 7.14 11.18
C ILE A 22 12.76 7.61 10.18
N GLU A 23 13.33 8.81 10.34
CA GLU A 23 14.38 9.34 9.47
C GLU A 23 15.66 8.48 9.53
N ILE A 24 16.10 8.09 10.73
CA ILE A 24 17.25 7.21 10.89
C ILE A 24 17.03 5.87 10.19
N VAL A 25 15.87 5.24 10.43
CA VAL A 25 15.56 3.93 9.86
C VAL A 25 15.42 4.00 8.35
N SER A 26 14.70 5.01 7.82
CA SER A 26 14.55 5.17 6.37
C SER A 26 15.90 5.42 5.69
N SER A 27 16.77 6.26 6.27
CA SER A 27 18.12 6.53 5.76
C SER A 27 19.00 5.28 5.80
N ALA A 28 18.92 4.49 6.86
CA ALA A 28 19.64 3.22 6.96
C ALA A 28 19.21 2.24 5.86
N TYR A 29 17.91 2.07 5.65
CA TYR A 29 17.39 1.23 4.56
C TYR A 29 17.80 1.77 3.18
N ALA A 30 17.76 3.09 2.99
CA ALA A 30 18.18 3.71 1.74
C ALA A 30 19.65 3.41 1.40
N SER A 31 20.52 3.33 2.41
CA SER A 31 21.96 3.11 2.25
C SER A 31 22.40 1.63 2.24
N MET A 32 21.58 0.70 2.76
CA MET A 32 21.98 -0.70 2.94
C MET A 32 22.24 -1.47 1.63
N PHE A 33 21.53 -1.12 0.54
CA PHE A 33 21.62 -1.84 -0.72
C PHE A 33 21.54 -0.85 -1.89
N ALA A 34 22.37 -1.06 -2.92
CA ALA A 34 22.37 -0.22 -4.11
C ALA A 34 21.08 -0.36 -4.92
N GLU A 35 20.60 -1.61 -5.07
CA GLU A 35 19.38 -1.92 -5.82
C GLU A 35 18.41 -2.72 -4.96
N LYS A 36 17.22 -2.21 -4.78
CA LYS A 36 16.21 -2.87 -3.97
C LYS A 36 14.81 -2.73 -4.55
N ALA A 37 13.95 -3.68 -4.23
CA ALA A 37 12.52 -3.61 -4.47
C ALA A 37 11.77 -3.66 -3.13
N TYR A 38 10.54 -3.18 -3.16
CA TYR A 38 9.63 -3.20 -2.02
C TYR A 38 8.52 -4.23 -2.28
N LEU A 39 8.19 -5.01 -1.28
CA LEU A 39 7.07 -5.94 -1.31
C LEU A 39 5.91 -5.38 -0.49
N THR A 40 4.89 -4.87 -1.17
CA THR A 40 3.60 -4.53 -0.55
C THR A 40 2.90 -5.81 -0.12
N MET A 41 2.67 -5.95 1.18
CA MET A 41 2.00 -7.12 1.72
C MET A 41 1.10 -6.77 2.91
N PRO A 42 -0.11 -7.34 3.01
CA PRO A 42 -0.89 -7.25 4.23
C PRO A 42 -0.13 -7.89 5.40
N VAL A 43 -0.08 -7.22 6.54
CA VAL A 43 0.46 -7.81 7.79
C VAL A 43 -0.68 -8.09 8.76
N THR A 44 -1.36 -7.04 9.21
CA THR A 44 -2.45 -7.09 10.20
C THR A 44 -3.84 -6.95 9.59
N THR A 45 -3.93 -6.61 8.31
CA THR A 45 -5.18 -6.43 7.56
C THR A 45 -5.16 -7.28 6.29
N GLY A 46 -5.97 -6.94 5.29
CA GLY A 46 -6.03 -7.69 4.04
C GLY A 46 -7.10 -8.80 4.04
N LYS A 47 -7.21 -9.53 2.95
CA LYS A 47 -8.29 -10.50 2.72
C LYS A 47 -8.37 -11.55 3.83
N ARG A 48 -7.24 -12.13 4.24
CA ARG A 48 -7.15 -13.14 5.32
C ARG A 48 -7.75 -12.62 6.63
N TYR A 49 -7.50 -11.35 6.97
CA TYR A 49 -8.06 -10.72 8.15
C TYR A 49 -9.59 -10.75 8.15
N TYR A 50 -10.21 -10.24 7.09
CA TYR A 50 -11.66 -10.20 6.98
C TYR A 50 -12.28 -11.61 6.91
N ASP A 51 -11.66 -12.53 6.18
CA ASP A 51 -12.12 -13.90 6.08
C ASP A 51 -12.05 -14.63 7.44
N THR A 52 -11.06 -14.31 8.26
CA THR A 52 -10.93 -14.84 9.62
C THR A 52 -12.01 -14.26 10.53
N LEU A 53 -12.27 -12.95 10.49
CA LEU A 53 -13.34 -12.33 11.27
C LEU A 53 -14.71 -12.97 10.94
N ASP A 54 -15.03 -13.14 9.65
CA ASP A 54 -16.28 -13.73 9.23
C ASP A 54 -16.39 -15.20 9.63
N ARG A 55 -15.30 -15.98 9.54
CA ARG A 55 -15.25 -17.38 10.00
C ARG A 55 -15.64 -17.51 11.46
N TYR A 56 -15.21 -16.57 12.28
CA TYR A 56 -15.55 -16.57 13.71
C TYR A 56 -16.83 -15.79 14.03
N GLY A 57 -17.51 -15.19 13.03
CA GLY A 57 -18.74 -14.42 13.23
C GLY A 57 -18.54 -13.20 14.12
N VAL A 58 -17.42 -12.48 13.93
CA VAL A 58 -17.04 -11.27 14.64
C VAL A 58 -16.70 -10.15 13.66
N LYS A 59 -16.63 -8.89 14.12
CA LYS A 59 -16.36 -7.75 13.25
C LYS A 59 -15.08 -6.98 13.61
N THR A 60 -14.49 -7.26 14.76
CA THR A 60 -13.29 -6.56 15.24
C THR A 60 -12.24 -7.52 15.77
N ILE A 61 -10.99 -7.04 15.82
CA ILE A 61 -9.86 -7.79 16.44
C ILE A 61 -10.14 -8.08 17.90
N ASP A 62 -10.69 -7.12 18.64
CA ASP A 62 -10.98 -7.29 20.06
C ASP A 62 -12.02 -8.39 20.33
N GLU A 63 -13.01 -8.50 19.45
CA GLU A 63 -13.97 -9.60 19.48
C GLU A 63 -13.31 -10.93 19.11
N LEU A 64 -12.44 -10.94 18.10
CA LEU A 64 -11.69 -12.12 17.69
C LEU A 64 -10.81 -12.63 18.82
N GLU A 65 -10.00 -11.76 19.42
CA GLU A 65 -9.08 -12.14 20.51
C GLU A 65 -9.81 -12.57 21.77
N ARG A 66 -10.97 -11.99 22.08
CA ARG A 66 -11.84 -12.48 23.18
C ARG A 66 -12.39 -13.86 22.92
N LYS A 67 -12.78 -14.16 21.67
CA LYS A 67 -13.37 -15.44 21.28
C LYS A 67 -12.32 -16.53 21.04
N ARG A 68 -11.17 -16.13 20.51
CA ARG A 68 -10.05 -16.99 20.14
C ARG A 68 -8.72 -16.30 20.43
N PRO A 69 -8.25 -16.34 21.67
CA PRO A 69 -6.97 -15.71 22.05
C PRO A 69 -5.81 -16.20 21.20
N GLY A 70 -5.01 -15.29 20.66
CA GLY A 70 -3.87 -15.58 19.78
C GLY A 70 -4.22 -15.77 18.29
N ALA A 71 -5.48 -15.68 17.89
CA ALA A 71 -5.90 -15.86 16.50
C ALA A 71 -5.35 -14.76 15.58
N LEU A 72 -5.25 -13.52 16.06
CA LEU A 72 -4.63 -12.44 15.29
C LEU A 72 -3.22 -12.80 14.87
N HIS A 73 -2.41 -13.29 15.80
CA HIS A 73 -1.03 -13.66 15.48
C HIS A 73 -0.96 -14.93 14.65
N GLY A 74 -1.55 -16.02 15.13
CA GLY A 74 -1.37 -17.35 14.54
C GLY A 74 -2.14 -17.60 13.25
N GLU A 75 -3.29 -16.92 13.03
CA GLU A 75 -4.13 -17.16 11.85
C GLU A 75 -4.05 -16.02 10.81
N ILE A 76 -3.51 -14.85 11.18
CA ILE A 76 -3.45 -13.69 10.29
C ILE A 76 -1.99 -13.23 10.10
N ILE A 77 -1.32 -12.76 11.16
CA ILE A 77 -0.01 -12.10 11.04
C ILE A 77 1.06 -13.09 10.57
N GLU A 78 1.23 -14.20 11.27
CA GLU A 78 2.29 -15.17 10.98
C GLU A 78 2.15 -15.77 9.56
N PRO A 79 0.96 -16.24 9.12
CA PRO A 79 0.78 -16.70 7.74
C PRO A 79 1.04 -15.63 6.68
N ASN A 80 0.62 -14.37 6.93
CA ASN A 80 0.91 -13.27 6.00
C ASN A 80 2.42 -13.03 5.88
N ILE A 81 3.15 -13.04 7.00
CA ILE A 81 4.61 -12.87 7.00
C ILE A 81 5.31 -14.01 6.25
N GLU A 82 4.89 -15.25 6.46
CA GLU A 82 5.50 -16.41 5.78
C GLU A 82 5.22 -16.40 4.27
N GLU A 83 4.02 -16.02 3.84
CA GLU A 83 3.71 -15.82 2.42
C GLU A 83 4.54 -14.67 1.82
N GLY A 84 4.70 -13.56 2.54
CA GLY A 84 5.55 -12.46 2.12
C GLY A 84 7.02 -12.87 1.96
N LYS A 85 7.58 -13.62 2.91
CA LYS A 85 8.95 -14.15 2.83
C LYS A 85 9.12 -15.10 1.64
N ALA A 86 8.15 -15.98 1.41
CA ALA A 86 8.19 -16.92 0.29
C ALA A 86 8.17 -16.16 -1.05
N LEU A 87 7.30 -15.18 -1.21
CA LEU A 87 7.23 -14.34 -2.40
C LEU A 87 8.52 -13.52 -2.59
N ALA A 88 9.04 -12.90 -1.53
CA ALA A 88 10.30 -12.16 -1.58
C ALA A 88 11.46 -13.05 -2.05
N SER A 89 11.54 -14.29 -1.56
CA SER A 89 12.56 -15.25 -1.98
C SER A 89 12.44 -15.62 -3.46
N LEU A 90 11.20 -15.76 -3.98
CA LEU A 90 10.97 -16.01 -5.41
C LEU A 90 11.35 -14.81 -6.28
N ILE A 91 11.05 -13.59 -5.83
CA ILE A 91 11.42 -12.36 -6.56
C ILE A 91 12.94 -12.21 -6.57
N GLN A 92 13.60 -12.39 -5.43
CA GLN A 92 15.05 -12.25 -5.29
C GLN A 92 15.81 -13.24 -6.16
N LYS A 93 15.33 -14.48 -6.26
CA LYS A 93 15.96 -15.53 -7.07
C LYS A 93 16.07 -15.16 -8.55
N ASP A 94 15.09 -14.42 -9.05
CA ASP A 94 15.02 -14.06 -10.49
C ASP A 94 15.67 -12.71 -10.82
N ASN A 95 15.85 -11.82 -9.81
CA ASN A 95 16.20 -10.42 -10.08
C ASN A 95 17.34 -10.03 -9.17
N ASN A 96 18.24 -10.48 -8.79
CA ASN A 96 19.40 -10.04 -7.96
C ASN A 96 19.17 -8.72 -7.15
N LEU A 97 17.91 -8.47 -6.76
CA LEU A 97 17.48 -7.29 -5.99
C LEU A 97 17.34 -7.66 -4.51
N ALA A 98 17.72 -6.75 -3.63
CA ALA A 98 17.33 -6.86 -2.24
C ALA A 98 15.84 -6.56 -2.09
N ILE A 99 15.09 -7.39 -1.37
CA ILE A 99 13.64 -7.19 -1.17
C ILE A 99 13.38 -6.67 0.23
N VAL A 100 12.78 -5.48 0.32
CA VAL A 100 12.26 -4.94 1.58
C VAL A 100 10.91 -5.58 1.86
N VAL A 101 10.83 -6.30 2.98
CA VAL A 101 9.63 -7.03 3.43
C VAL A 101 9.13 -6.42 4.74
N PRO A 102 8.10 -5.57 4.72
CA PRO A 102 7.60 -4.85 5.90
C PRO A 102 7.30 -5.75 7.08
N GLY A 103 6.57 -6.83 6.87
CA GLY A 103 6.14 -7.73 7.93
C GLY A 103 7.30 -8.34 8.74
N VAL A 104 8.46 -8.54 8.13
CA VAL A 104 9.66 -9.03 8.84
C VAL A 104 10.21 -7.97 9.80
N PHE A 105 10.13 -6.70 9.43
CA PHE A 105 10.56 -5.59 10.27
C PHE A 105 9.55 -5.33 11.40
N GLU A 106 8.27 -5.27 11.08
CA GLU A 106 7.19 -5.01 12.03
C GLU A 106 7.14 -6.07 13.13
N ALA A 107 7.32 -7.34 12.79
CA ALA A 107 7.36 -8.44 13.74
C ALA A 107 8.46 -8.29 14.83
N ARG A 108 9.53 -7.54 14.56
CA ARG A 108 10.66 -7.32 15.46
C ARG A 108 10.57 -6.04 16.30
N ARG A 109 9.68 -5.10 15.95
CA ARG A 109 9.60 -3.76 16.53
C ARG A 109 8.21 -3.45 17.09
N GLN A 110 7.81 -4.12 18.16
CA GLN A 110 6.47 -4.10 18.77
C GLN A 110 5.97 -2.74 19.32
N LYS A 111 6.72 -1.65 19.18
CA LYS A 111 6.37 -0.36 19.84
C LYS A 111 5.96 0.76 18.88
N TRP A 112 5.92 0.51 17.59
CA TRP A 112 5.53 1.50 16.60
C TRP A 112 4.04 1.40 16.29
N SER A 113 3.38 2.54 16.10
CA SER A 113 1.98 2.57 15.63
C SER A 113 1.90 2.21 14.14
N GLN A 114 0.70 1.88 13.67
CA GLN A 114 0.46 1.64 12.24
C GLN A 114 0.78 2.88 11.39
N GLU A 115 0.56 4.08 11.94
CA GLU A 115 0.88 5.34 11.27
C GLU A 115 2.38 5.55 11.13
N GLU A 116 3.18 5.22 12.16
CA GLU A 116 4.64 5.28 12.10
C GLU A 116 5.21 4.32 11.05
N TYR A 117 4.70 3.08 11.01
CA TYR A 117 5.07 2.13 9.97
C TYR A 117 4.68 2.63 8.58
N MET A 118 3.48 3.17 8.42
CA MET A 118 3.01 3.68 7.14
C MET A 118 3.92 4.79 6.61
N VAL A 119 4.26 5.77 7.43
CA VAL A 119 5.19 6.84 7.05
C VAL A 119 6.56 6.28 6.65
N LEU A 120 7.10 5.32 7.41
CA LEU A 120 8.36 4.67 7.07
C LEU A 120 8.31 4.01 5.69
N TRP A 121 7.28 3.21 5.43
CA TRP A 121 7.16 2.46 4.18
C TRP A 121 6.94 3.37 2.97
N LEU A 122 6.09 4.38 3.08
CA LEU A 122 5.87 5.36 2.02
C LEU A 122 7.16 6.13 1.69
N ARG A 123 7.97 6.50 2.68
CA ARG A 123 9.29 7.14 2.47
C ARG A 123 10.26 6.21 1.76
N LEU A 124 10.32 4.94 2.13
CA LEU A 124 11.18 3.97 1.46
C LEU A 124 10.79 3.75 0.01
N ILE A 125 9.50 3.63 -0.28
CA ILE A 125 8.99 3.52 -1.65
C ILE A 125 9.42 4.75 -2.46
N THR A 126 9.35 5.95 -1.87
CA THR A 126 9.69 7.20 -2.55
C THR A 126 11.19 7.34 -2.82
N SER A 127 12.04 6.94 -1.90
CA SER A 127 13.45 7.38 -1.89
C SER A 127 14.44 6.34 -2.36
N SER A 128 14.08 5.04 -2.39
CA SER A 128 15.15 4.05 -2.44
C SER A 128 14.83 2.76 -3.19
N VAL A 129 13.66 2.58 -3.78
CA VAL A 129 13.32 1.32 -4.47
C VAL A 129 13.23 1.52 -5.98
N LEU A 130 13.60 0.48 -6.72
CA LEU A 130 13.51 0.42 -8.19
C LEU A 130 12.21 -0.22 -8.67
N ALA A 131 11.54 -0.98 -7.82
CA ALA A 131 10.29 -1.64 -8.14
C ALA A 131 9.44 -1.87 -6.89
N VAL A 132 8.13 -1.95 -7.09
CA VAL A 132 7.17 -2.38 -6.07
C VAL A 132 6.47 -3.64 -6.55
N TYR A 133 6.48 -4.68 -5.72
CA TYR A 133 5.73 -5.91 -5.94
C TYR A 133 4.54 -5.96 -5.00
N LEU A 134 3.37 -6.29 -5.53
CA LEU A 134 2.12 -6.37 -4.79
C LEU A 134 1.82 -7.85 -4.49
N SER A 135 1.74 -8.23 -3.23
CA SER A 135 1.30 -9.58 -2.86
C SER A 135 -0.17 -9.81 -3.23
N ASP A 136 -0.62 -11.04 -3.25
CA ASP A 136 -2.05 -11.33 -3.46
C ASP A 136 -2.90 -10.73 -2.33
N GLY A 137 -4.05 -10.16 -2.67
CA GLY A 137 -4.96 -9.54 -1.71
C GLY A 137 -4.50 -8.20 -1.13
N TRP A 138 -3.47 -7.55 -1.70
CA TRP A 138 -3.00 -6.21 -1.29
C TRP A 138 -4.13 -5.17 -1.30
N GLU A 139 -5.07 -5.30 -2.22
CA GLU A 139 -6.22 -4.41 -2.41
C GLU A 139 -7.22 -4.43 -1.24
N TYR A 140 -7.18 -5.46 -0.42
CA TYR A 140 -7.98 -5.55 0.82
C TYR A 140 -7.28 -4.90 2.03
N SER A 141 -6.05 -4.42 1.86
CA SER A 141 -5.28 -3.77 2.91
C SER A 141 -5.24 -2.27 2.71
N ASN A 142 -5.62 -1.51 3.73
CA ASN A 142 -5.51 -0.06 3.71
C ASN A 142 -4.06 0.40 3.45
N GLY A 143 -3.09 -0.26 4.10
CA GLY A 143 -1.67 -0.01 3.88
C GLY A 143 -1.25 -0.36 2.47
N GLY A 144 -1.65 -1.53 1.97
CA GLY A 144 -1.35 -1.96 0.61
C GLY A 144 -1.89 -1.01 -0.45
N ALA A 145 -3.12 -0.52 -0.28
CA ALA A 145 -3.72 0.48 -1.17
C ALA A 145 -2.93 1.80 -1.17
N MET A 146 -2.56 2.31 0.00
CA MET A 146 -1.75 3.53 0.14
C MET A 146 -0.37 3.39 -0.49
N GLU A 147 0.29 2.25 -0.30
CA GLU A 147 1.60 1.94 -0.88
C GLU A 147 1.53 1.86 -2.41
N TYR A 148 0.48 1.22 -2.96
CA TYR A 148 0.25 1.19 -4.40
C TYR A 148 0.06 2.59 -4.98
N ILE A 149 -0.81 3.42 -4.39
CA ILE A 149 -1.05 4.79 -4.86
C ILE A 149 0.23 5.64 -4.78
N ARG A 150 1.05 5.45 -3.75
CA ARG A 150 2.36 6.09 -3.66
C ARG A 150 3.28 5.64 -4.79
N ALA A 151 3.37 4.35 -5.05
CA ALA A 151 4.19 3.80 -6.11
C ALA A 151 3.73 4.31 -7.48
N LEU A 152 2.42 4.37 -7.72
CA LEU A 152 1.85 4.91 -8.95
C LEU A 152 2.21 6.40 -9.14
N ALA A 153 2.05 7.21 -8.11
CA ALA A 153 2.41 8.62 -8.16
C ALA A 153 3.89 8.84 -8.51
N ILE A 154 4.78 7.92 -8.11
CA ILE A 154 6.19 7.93 -8.51
C ILE A 154 6.36 7.46 -9.95
N ALA A 155 5.66 6.41 -10.35
CA ALA A 155 5.76 5.83 -11.69
C ALA A 155 5.35 6.83 -12.78
N ASP A 156 4.36 7.67 -12.51
CA ASP A 156 3.72 8.54 -13.48
C ASP A 156 4.20 9.98 -13.45
N SER A 157 4.85 10.40 -12.38
CA SER A 157 5.38 11.76 -12.27
C SER A 157 6.83 11.85 -12.75
N PRO A 158 7.09 12.47 -13.92
CA PRO A 158 8.46 12.76 -14.35
C PRO A 158 9.13 13.86 -13.48
N PHE A 159 8.35 14.60 -12.67
CA PHE A 159 8.80 15.77 -11.92
C PHE A 159 8.25 15.77 -10.49
N LEU A 160 8.65 14.83 -9.68
CA LEU A 160 8.46 14.94 -8.24
C LEU A 160 9.51 15.88 -7.63
N GLY A 161 9.56 17.10 -8.05
CA GLY A 161 10.31 18.29 -7.58
C GLY A 161 11.49 18.12 -6.61
N ARG A 162 11.64 16.98 -5.94
CA ARG A 162 12.71 16.65 -5.00
C ARG A 162 13.33 15.26 -5.22
N PHE A 163 12.72 14.38 -6.04
CA PHE A 163 13.22 13.03 -6.25
C PHE A 163 13.20 12.70 -7.74
N GLU A 164 14.38 12.41 -8.30
CA GLU A 164 14.46 11.84 -9.64
C GLU A 164 13.91 10.41 -9.59
N ARG A 165 12.94 10.11 -10.45
CA ARG A 165 12.42 8.76 -10.63
C ARG A 165 13.58 7.84 -11.00
N PRO A 166 13.79 6.71 -10.30
CA PRO A 166 14.76 5.71 -10.75
C PRO A 166 14.43 5.25 -12.18
N PRO A 167 15.40 5.22 -13.09
CA PRO A 167 15.16 4.69 -14.43
C PRO A 167 14.60 3.27 -14.34
N GLY A 168 13.47 3.02 -15.02
CA GLY A 168 12.86 1.69 -15.05
C GLY A 168 11.98 1.33 -13.86
N PHE A 169 11.64 2.27 -12.96
CA PHE A 169 10.68 2.02 -11.88
C PHE A 169 9.39 1.39 -12.41
N ALA A 170 8.93 0.32 -11.78
CA ALA A 170 7.75 -0.40 -12.21
C ALA A 170 7.01 -1.04 -11.02
N ILE A 171 5.71 -1.29 -11.22
CA ILE A 171 4.84 -1.95 -10.26
C ILE A 171 4.41 -3.30 -10.85
N TYR A 172 4.57 -4.36 -10.07
CA TYR A 172 4.29 -5.73 -10.46
C TYR A 172 3.30 -6.39 -9.49
N ASP A 173 2.49 -7.29 -10.01
CA ASP A 173 1.68 -8.20 -9.20
C ASP A 173 2.54 -9.34 -8.59
N HIS A 174 1.91 -10.21 -7.78
CA HIS A 174 2.56 -11.37 -7.18
C HIS A 174 3.04 -12.43 -8.22
N ARG A 175 2.58 -12.34 -9.46
CA ARG A 175 3.01 -13.19 -10.59
C ARG A 175 4.09 -12.54 -11.43
N LYS A 176 4.60 -11.38 -11.00
CA LYS A 176 5.62 -10.58 -11.69
C LYS A 176 5.16 -9.97 -13.03
N ASN A 177 3.85 -9.86 -13.24
CA ASN A 177 3.31 -9.10 -14.36
C ASN A 177 3.21 -7.63 -13.97
N ARG A 178 3.49 -6.73 -14.91
CA ARG A 178 3.18 -5.31 -14.69
C ARG A 178 1.68 -5.15 -14.49
N ILE A 179 1.31 -4.46 -13.43
CA ILE A 179 -0.08 -4.12 -13.18
C ILE A 179 -0.41 -2.78 -13.84
N THR A 180 -1.53 -2.72 -14.54
CA THR A 180 -2.04 -1.49 -15.11
C THR A 180 -2.90 -0.75 -14.07
N GLU A 181 -3.06 0.57 -14.24
CA GLU A 181 -3.91 1.39 -13.39
C GLU A 181 -5.36 0.89 -13.37
N VAL A 182 -5.89 0.48 -14.54
CA VAL A 182 -7.26 -0.06 -14.65
C VAL A 182 -7.41 -1.35 -13.87
N GLU A 183 -6.46 -2.27 -13.97
CA GLU A 183 -6.48 -3.52 -13.18
C GLU A 183 -6.44 -3.25 -11.69
N ALA A 184 -5.59 -2.31 -11.26
CA ALA A 184 -5.50 -1.92 -9.86
C ALA A 184 -6.80 -1.24 -9.38
N ALA A 185 -7.38 -0.32 -10.19
CA ALA A 185 -8.66 0.29 -9.88
C ALA A 185 -9.79 -0.74 -9.76
N GLN A 186 -9.84 -1.73 -10.67
CA GLN A 186 -10.80 -2.83 -10.60
C GLN A 186 -10.64 -3.65 -9.32
N LYS A 187 -9.42 -3.96 -8.92
CA LYS A 187 -9.12 -4.67 -7.68
C LYS A 187 -9.56 -3.87 -6.45
N LEU A 188 -9.19 -2.58 -6.35
CA LEU A 188 -9.59 -1.71 -5.24
C LEU A 188 -11.11 -1.53 -5.16
N ALA A 189 -11.78 -1.26 -6.28
CA ALA A 189 -13.24 -1.16 -6.31
C ALA A 189 -13.91 -2.49 -5.92
N GLY A 190 -13.41 -3.61 -6.44
CA GLY A 190 -13.91 -4.94 -6.08
C GLY A 190 -13.77 -5.24 -4.60
N ALA A 191 -12.62 -4.94 -4.00
CA ALA A 191 -12.39 -5.10 -2.57
C ALA A 191 -13.31 -4.19 -1.73
N ALA A 192 -13.46 -2.92 -2.13
CA ALA A 192 -14.36 -1.99 -1.44
C ALA A 192 -15.82 -2.47 -1.48
N ILE A 193 -16.32 -2.94 -2.64
CA ILE A 193 -17.68 -3.50 -2.77
C ILE A 193 -17.85 -4.78 -1.93
N ASP A 194 -16.88 -5.70 -1.97
CA ASP A 194 -16.93 -6.94 -1.20
C ASP A 194 -17.00 -6.65 0.30
N LEU A 195 -16.09 -5.83 0.81
CA LEU A 195 -16.02 -5.47 2.22
C LEU A 195 -17.26 -4.69 2.70
N ASP A 196 -17.78 -3.80 1.87
CA ASP A 196 -19.01 -3.05 2.17
C ASP A 196 -20.21 -3.99 2.32
N ARG A 197 -20.38 -4.96 1.40
CA ARG A 197 -21.41 -6.01 1.50
C ARG A 197 -21.27 -6.86 2.76
N ARG A 198 -20.05 -7.06 3.21
CA ARG A 198 -19.72 -7.78 4.45
C ARG A 198 -19.84 -6.89 5.70
N GLY A 199 -20.16 -5.59 5.55
CA GLY A 199 -20.38 -4.63 6.62
C GLY A 199 -19.11 -4.11 7.28
N TYR A 200 -17.99 -4.08 6.55
CA TYR A 200 -16.73 -3.49 7.00
C TYR A 200 -16.58 -2.05 6.53
N ASN A 201 -15.75 -1.27 7.24
CA ASN A 201 -15.43 0.10 6.84
C ASN A 201 -14.47 0.10 5.63
N THR A 202 -14.89 0.76 4.56
CA THR A 202 -14.16 0.85 3.29
C THR A 202 -13.70 2.28 2.95
N SER A 203 -13.81 3.22 3.89
CA SER A 203 -13.53 4.64 3.63
C SER A 203 -12.13 4.87 3.06
N ILE A 204 -11.10 4.21 3.62
CA ILE A 204 -9.72 4.36 3.15
C ILE A 204 -9.56 3.81 1.73
N LEU A 205 -10.10 2.62 1.41
CA LEU A 205 -10.01 2.06 0.05
C LEU A 205 -10.72 2.95 -0.97
N ARG A 206 -11.85 3.55 -0.60
CA ARG A 206 -12.58 4.51 -1.43
C ARG A 206 -11.76 5.79 -1.64
N ASP A 207 -11.12 6.30 -0.59
CA ASP A 207 -10.23 7.47 -0.68
C ASP A 207 -9.05 7.20 -1.62
N GLU A 208 -8.43 6.02 -1.52
CA GLU A 208 -7.32 5.63 -2.41
C GLU A 208 -7.79 5.46 -3.86
N LEU A 209 -8.97 4.91 -4.09
CA LEU A 209 -9.54 4.84 -5.43
C LEU A 209 -9.84 6.24 -6.01
N ALA A 210 -10.32 7.18 -5.18
CA ALA A 210 -10.50 8.58 -5.58
C ALA A 210 -9.19 9.27 -5.96
N LEU A 211 -8.11 9.00 -5.20
CA LEU A 211 -6.77 9.49 -5.51
C LEU A 211 -6.24 8.92 -6.82
N LEU A 212 -6.46 7.63 -7.08
CA LEU A 212 -6.10 6.99 -8.35
C LEU A 212 -6.81 7.64 -9.53
N GLY A 213 -8.12 7.89 -9.40
CA GLY A 213 -8.90 8.64 -10.40
C GLY A 213 -8.31 10.05 -10.63
N GLY A 214 -7.89 10.73 -9.57
CA GLY A 214 -7.21 12.03 -9.64
C GLY A 214 -5.90 11.97 -10.42
N ILE A 215 -5.00 11.03 -10.08
CA ILE A 215 -3.71 10.84 -10.76
C ILE A 215 -3.94 10.58 -12.26
N SER A 216 -4.83 9.67 -12.61
CA SER A 216 -5.13 9.31 -14.00
C SER A 216 -5.69 10.49 -14.82
N CYS A 217 -6.39 11.42 -14.18
CA CYS A 217 -6.86 12.64 -14.85
C CYS A 217 -5.76 13.68 -15.09
N GLU A 218 -4.77 13.79 -14.21
CA GLU A 218 -3.65 14.73 -14.36
C GLU A 218 -2.71 14.36 -15.51
N MET A 219 -2.70 13.10 -15.92
CA MET A 219 -1.77 12.59 -16.96
C MET A 219 -2.14 12.96 -18.41
N GLY A 220 -3.27 13.56 -18.67
CA GLY A 220 -3.66 14.15 -19.95
C GLY A 220 -3.85 13.16 -21.11
N ASP A 221 -4.12 13.65 -22.29
CA ASP A 221 -4.61 13.06 -23.54
C ASP A 221 -4.31 11.58 -23.89
N ARG A 222 -3.19 11.02 -23.42
CA ARG A 222 -2.80 9.64 -23.77
C ARG A 222 -3.58 8.56 -23.02
N SER A 223 -4.22 8.93 -21.92
CA SER A 223 -4.92 7.99 -21.02
C SER A 223 -6.44 8.18 -20.99
N TYR A 224 -7.01 9.02 -21.86
CA TYR A 224 -8.43 9.34 -21.82
C TYR A 224 -9.38 8.12 -21.68
N PRO A 225 -9.23 7.02 -22.46
CA PRO A 225 -10.05 5.82 -22.28
C PRO A 225 -9.81 5.09 -20.96
N ILE A 226 -8.57 5.15 -20.43
CA ILE A 226 -8.19 4.58 -19.14
C ILE A 226 -8.84 5.38 -18.02
N THR A 227 -8.71 6.70 -18.08
CA THR A 227 -9.32 7.64 -17.13
C THR A 227 -10.82 7.44 -17.00
N LEU A 228 -11.55 7.34 -18.10
CA LEU A 228 -13.01 7.09 -18.09
C LEU A 228 -13.36 5.78 -17.38
N LYS A 229 -12.61 4.69 -17.63
CA LYS A 229 -12.85 3.43 -16.93
C LYS A 229 -12.62 3.53 -15.43
N ILE A 230 -11.62 4.28 -14.99
CA ILE A 230 -11.35 4.50 -13.57
C ILE A 230 -12.43 5.37 -12.94
N LEU A 231 -12.91 6.39 -13.64
CA LEU A 231 -14.03 7.23 -13.18
C LEU A 231 -15.32 6.41 -13.02
N ASP A 232 -15.64 5.56 -13.99
CA ASP A 232 -16.79 4.64 -13.89
C ASP A 232 -16.67 3.71 -12.66
N LEU A 233 -15.45 3.25 -12.34
CA LEU A 233 -15.20 2.46 -11.13
C LEU A 233 -15.38 3.30 -9.85
N CYS A 234 -14.90 4.54 -9.82
CA CYS A 234 -15.15 5.47 -8.72
C CYS A 234 -16.65 5.67 -8.48
N ASP A 235 -17.39 5.93 -9.54
CA ASP A 235 -18.85 6.10 -9.48
C ASP A 235 -19.55 4.83 -8.98
N SER A 236 -19.10 3.65 -9.39
CA SER A 236 -19.68 2.36 -8.96
C SER A 236 -19.59 2.12 -7.44
N VAL A 237 -18.64 2.76 -6.77
CA VAL A 237 -18.48 2.71 -5.32
C VAL A 237 -18.90 4.01 -4.62
N GLY A 238 -19.52 4.95 -5.35
CA GLY A 238 -20.04 6.20 -4.81
C GLY A 238 -18.95 7.17 -4.36
N VAL A 239 -17.83 7.22 -5.07
CA VAL A 239 -16.69 8.09 -4.75
C VAL A 239 -16.47 9.10 -5.87
N ALA A 240 -16.42 10.38 -5.54
CA ALA A 240 -15.98 11.41 -6.47
C ALA A 240 -14.45 11.43 -6.56
N PRO A 241 -13.86 11.48 -7.78
CA PRO A 241 -12.43 11.66 -7.94
C PRO A 241 -11.95 12.91 -7.21
N SER A 242 -10.88 12.80 -6.43
CA SER A 242 -10.36 13.97 -5.72
C SER A 242 -9.39 14.74 -6.60
N PHE A 243 -9.91 15.76 -7.28
CA PHE A 243 -9.12 16.73 -8.03
C PHE A 243 -8.72 17.91 -7.15
N ASP A 244 -7.46 18.15 -7.00
CA ASP A 244 -6.95 19.43 -6.47
C ASP A 244 -6.06 20.08 -7.54
N PHE A 245 -6.67 20.63 -8.57
CA PHE A 245 -6.00 21.31 -9.69
C PHE A 245 -5.14 22.53 -9.29
N ASN A 246 -5.20 22.99 -8.05
CA ASN A 246 -4.53 24.23 -7.62
C ASN A 246 -3.26 23.99 -6.78
N LYS A 247 -2.70 22.77 -6.77
CA LYS A 247 -1.57 22.45 -5.87
C LYS A 247 -0.52 21.54 -6.52
N VAL A 248 -0.18 21.84 -7.78
CA VAL A 248 1.07 21.34 -8.40
C VAL A 248 2.16 22.38 -8.16
#